data_66f24dcb34c8a709cab9d8c3e30386da
#
_entry.id   66f24dcb34c8a709cab9d8c3e30386da
#
_cell.length_a   1.000
_cell.length_b   1.000
_cell.length_c   1.000
_cell.angle_alpha   90.00
_cell.angle_beta   90.00
_cell.angle_gamma   90.00
#
_symmetry.space_group_name_H-M   'P 1'
#
loop_
_entity.id
_entity.type
_entity.pdbx_description
1 polymer ?
#
loop_
_entity_poly.entity_id
_entity_poly.type
_entity_poly.pdbx_seq_one_letter_code
_entity_poly.pdbx_strand_id
1 'polypeptide(L)'
;AYFEHFYELVSDRDLNRAVILMGPRRVGKTVMVHHSIQGLIETKVSSDNILYLSLETPVYTGLSLEQVLNKFIELKGHKRDSEIYIYFDEVQYLKDWEVHLKSLVDTYPSYKFIATGSAAAALRLKSRESGAGRFTEFLLPPLTFAEFLDFIGKTSDVIGFGSGESEGYKVKDINELNSEFVNYLNYGGYPEAVFSRKIQEDSSRYIKSDIID
;
A
#
# COMPACT_ATOMS: atom_id res chain seq x y z
N ALA A 1 4.03 5.63 -11.24
CA ALA A 1 4.14 6.77 -10.34
C ALA A 1 4.14 6.36 -8.86
N TYR A 2 2.99 5.97 -8.24
CA TYR A 2 2.95 5.63 -6.80
C TYR A 2 3.85 4.45 -6.42
N PHE A 3 3.86 3.39 -7.22
CA PHE A 3 4.69 2.21 -6.95
C PHE A 3 6.18 2.52 -6.94
N GLU A 4 6.67 3.29 -7.87
CA GLU A 4 8.09 3.67 -7.97
C GLU A 4 8.56 4.40 -6.71
N HIS A 5 7.81 5.43 -6.28
CA HIS A 5 8.14 6.15 -5.05
C HIS A 5 8.04 5.28 -3.78
N PHE A 6 7.05 4.40 -3.72
CA PHE A 6 6.97 3.45 -2.61
C PHE A 6 8.15 2.48 -2.62
N TYR A 7 8.51 1.96 -3.79
CA TYR A 7 9.62 1.04 -3.95
C TYR A 7 10.98 1.70 -3.63
N GLU A 8 11.17 2.97 -4.00
CA GLU A 8 12.34 3.76 -3.59
C GLU A 8 12.46 3.82 -2.05
N LEU A 9 11.37 4.11 -1.34
CA LEU A 9 11.37 4.14 0.13
C LEU A 9 11.65 2.76 0.75
N VAL A 10 11.14 1.69 0.14
CA VAL A 10 11.38 0.31 0.58
C VAL A 10 12.85 -0.07 0.38
N SER A 11 13.43 0.30 -0.76
CA SER A 11 14.80 -0.04 -1.15
C SER A 11 15.85 0.83 -0.45
N ASP A 12 15.48 2.04 -0.01
CA ASP A 12 16.36 2.94 0.71
C ASP A 12 16.70 2.37 2.09
N ARG A 13 17.98 2.08 2.30
CA ARG A 13 18.52 1.56 3.57
C ARG A 13 19.36 2.59 4.35
N ASP A 14 19.56 3.78 3.79
CA ASP A 14 20.37 4.82 4.42
C ASP A 14 19.65 5.43 5.62
N LEU A 15 18.32 5.37 5.62
CA LEU A 15 17.49 5.83 6.74
C LEU A 15 16.92 4.65 7.53
N ASN A 16 17.31 4.56 8.82
CA ASN A 16 16.71 3.60 9.75
C ASN A 16 15.29 4.04 10.16
N ARG A 17 14.35 3.85 9.25
CA ARG A 17 12.92 4.15 9.42
C ARG A 17 12.06 3.05 8.84
N ALA A 18 10.96 2.73 9.53
CA ALA A 18 9.92 1.90 8.93
C ALA A 18 9.12 2.70 7.91
N VAL A 19 8.78 2.08 6.78
CA VAL A 19 7.85 2.64 5.78
C VAL A 19 6.44 2.20 6.13
N ILE A 20 5.53 3.17 6.32
CA ILE A 20 4.13 2.89 6.67
C ILE A 20 3.24 3.22 5.49
N LEU A 21 2.77 2.20 4.78
CA LEU A 21 1.84 2.33 3.66
C LEU A 21 0.40 2.44 4.19
N MET A 22 -0.14 3.63 4.11
CA MET A 22 -1.49 3.96 4.59
C MET A 22 -2.45 4.17 3.42
N GLY A 23 -3.72 3.94 3.66
CA GLY A 23 -4.77 4.24 2.68
C GLY A 23 -6.08 3.53 3.00
N PRO A 24 -7.19 3.91 2.36
CA PRO A 24 -8.47 3.25 2.51
C PRO A 24 -8.38 1.74 2.28
N ARG A 25 -9.36 1.00 2.75
CA ARG A 25 -9.50 -0.41 2.39
C ARG A 25 -9.68 -0.54 0.88
N ARG A 26 -9.18 -1.64 0.28
CA ARG A 26 -9.35 -2.01 -1.15
C ARG A 26 -8.68 -1.10 -2.19
N VAL A 27 -7.84 -0.14 -1.78
CA VAL A 27 -7.05 0.68 -2.72
C VAL A 27 -5.84 -0.04 -3.31
N GLY A 28 -5.55 -1.26 -2.88
CA GLY A 28 -4.44 -2.06 -3.42
C GLY A 28 -3.15 -2.07 -2.58
N LYS A 29 -3.19 -1.71 -1.28
CA LYS A 29 -2.00 -1.72 -0.39
C LYS A 29 -1.25 -3.05 -0.40
N THR A 30 -1.96 -4.16 -0.15
CA THR A 30 -1.38 -5.51 -0.16
C THR A 30 -0.76 -5.87 -1.52
N VAL A 31 -1.41 -5.47 -2.63
CA VAL A 31 -0.87 -5.67 -3.98
C VAL A 31 0.44 -4.90 -4.15
N MET A 32 0.49 -3.64 -3.71
CA MET A 32 1.70 -2.81 -3.76
C MET A 32 2.84 -3.43 -2.93
N VAL A 33 2.54 -3.99 -1.75
CA VAL A 33 3.50 -4.75 -0.94
C VAL A 33 4.04 -5.95 -1.71
N HIS A 34 3.18 -6.78 -2.31
CA HIS A 34 3.63 -7.94 -3.07
C HIS A 34 4.47 -7.56 -4.29
N HIS A 35 4.13 -6.49 -5.00
CA HIS A 35 4.96 -5.98 -6.10
C HIS A 35 6.32 -5.49 -5.59
N SER A 36 6.40 -4.87 -4.41
CA SER A 36 7.69 -4.45 -3.85
C SER A 36 8.55 -5.64 -3.44
N ILE A 37 7.96 -6.71 -2.90
CA ILE A 37 8.65 -7.97 -2.61
C ILE A 37 9.18 -8.60 -3.91
N GLN A 38 8.35 -8.64 -4.96
CA GLN A 38 8.78 -9.12 -6.28
C GLN A 38 9.97 -8.30 -6.80
N GLY A 39 9.90 -6.97 -6.75
CA GLY A 39 11.00 -6.09 -7.16
C GLY A 39 12.30 -6.36 -6.39
N LEU A 40 12.23 -6.59 -5.08
CA LEU A 40 13.41 -6.96 -4.27
C LEU A 40 14.02 -8.30 -4.74
N ILE A 41 13.19 -9.31 -5.03
CA ILE A 41 13.67 -10.61 -5.53
C ILE A 41 14.31 -10.46 -6.92
N GLU A 42 13.72 -9.65 -7.81
CA GLU A 42 14.28 -9.36 -9.13
C GLU A 42 15.63 -8.62 -9.04
N THR A 43 15.85 -7.80 -8.00
CA THR A 43 17.14 -7.18 -7.69
C THR A 43 18.10 -8.09 -6.89
N LYS A 44 17.81 -9.39 -6.83
CA LYS A 44 18.62 -10.45 -6.21
C LYS A 44 18.66 -10.46 -4.69
N VAL A 45 17.71 -9.82 -4.01
CA VAL A 45 17.50 -10.06 -2.59
C VAL A 45 17.00 -11.49 -2.41
N SER A 46 17.66 -12.27 -1.54
CA SER A 46 17.24 -13.65 -1.27
C SER A 46 15.86 -13.66 -0.61
N SER A 47 14.98 -14.57 -1.03
CA SER A 47 13.69 -14.80 -0.37
C SER A 47 13.82 -15.17 1.11
N ASP A 48 14.94 -15.75 1.51
CA ASP A 48 15.24 -16.03 2.92
C ASP A 48 15.44 -14.77 3.75
N ASN A 49 15.76 -13.64 3.11
CA ASN A 49 15.91 -12.33 3.75
C ASN A 49 14.60 -11.49 3.74
N ILE A 50 13.47 -12.09 3.37
CA ILE A 50 12.19 -11.39 3.30
C ILE A 50 11.18 -12.14 4.18
N LEU A 51 10.61 -11.44 5.17
CA LEU A 51 9.47 -11.91 5.96
C LEU A 51 8.23 -11.10 5.56
N TYR A 52 7.16 -11.79 5.15
CA TYR A 52 5.83 -11.20 5.00
C TYR A 52 4.87 -11.84 5.99
N LEU A 53 4.13 -11.01 6.72
CA LEU A 53 3.18 -11.43 7.74
C LEU A 53 1.91 -10.59 7.65
N SER A 54 0.76 -11.24 7.38
CA SER A 54 -0.55 -10.62 7.50
C SER A 54 -1.07 -10.77 8.93
N LEU A 55 -1.22 -9.65 9.64
CA LEU A 55 -1.68 -9.63 11.04
C LEU A 55 -3.20 -9.84 11.18
N GLU A 56 -3.94 -9.80 10.07
CA GLU A 56 -5.35 -10.18 10.02
C GLU A 56 -5.54 -11.69 10.29
N THR A 57 -4.49 -12.49 10.07
CA THR A 57 -4.58 -13.95 10.18
C THR A 57 -4.66 -14.38 11.65
N PRO A 58 -5.73 -15.11 12.08
CA PRO A 58 -5.93 -15.45 13.48
C PRO A 58 -4.82 -16.26 14.15
N VAL A 59 -4.02 -17.00 13.37
CA VAL A 59 -2.91 -17.82 13.88
C VAL A 59 -1.83 -17.00 14.60
N TYR A 60 -1.77 -15.69 14.33
CA TYR A 60 -0.82 -14.79 14.99
C TYR A 60 -1.41 -14.04 16.18
N THR A 61 -2.69 -14.28 16.49
CA THR A 61 -3.37 -13.64 17.62
C THR A 61 -2.66 -14.02 18.94
N GLY A 62 -2.26 -13.00 19.70
CA GLY A 62 -1.55 -13.19 20.97
C GLY A 62 -0.02 -13.25 20.88
N LEU A 63 0.55 -13.23 19.67
CA LEU A 63 2.00 -13.07 19.48
C LEU A 63 2.36 -11.58 19.31
N SER A 64 3.46 -11.17 19.92
CA SER A 64 4.03 -9.85 19.61
C SER A 64 4.81 -9.88 18.29
N LEU A 65 4.98 -8.71 17.65
CA LEU A 65 5.82 -8.61 16.44
C LEU A 65 7.24 -9.11 16.69
N GLU A 66 7.79 -8.86 17.89
CA GLU A 66 9.12 -9.29 18.27
C GLU A 66 9.23 -10.82 18.40
N GLN A 67 8.21 -11.48 18.97
CA GLN A 67 8.19 -12.95 19.06
C GLN A 67 8.19 -13.60 17.67
N VAL A 68 7.41 -13.08 16.74
CA VAL A 68 7.37 -13.59 15.36
C VAL A 68 8.69 -13.34 14.66
N LEU A 69 9.26 -12.14 14.79
CA LEU A 69 10.55 -11.79 14.20
C LEU A 69 11.69 -12.68 14.75
N ASN A 70 11.76 -12.88 16.06
CA ASN A 70 12.77 -13.73 16.68
C ASN A 70 12.68 -15.18 16.18
N LYS A 71 11.45 -15.69 15.99
CA LYS A 71 11.25 -17.02 15.41
C LYS A 71 11.75 -17.12 13.98
N PHE A 72 11.51 -16.09 13.16
CA PHE A 72 12.03 -16.03 11.79
C PHE A 72 13.55 -15.99 11.76
N ILE A 73 14.17 -15.14 12.60
CA ILE A 73 15.63 -15.02 12.73
C ILE A 73 16.23 -16.38 13.10
N GLU A 74 15.65 -17.07 14.09
CA GLU A 74 16.10 -18.40 14.54
C GLU A 74 15.98 -19.43 13.41
N LEU A 75 14.81 -19.52 12.74
CA LEU A 75 14.55 -20.49 11.68
C LEU A 75 15.47 -20.32 10.47
N LYS A 76 15.83 -19.10 10.12
CA LYS A 76 16.68 -18.79 8.98
C LYS A 76 18.16 -18.65 9.34
N GLY A 77 18.52 -18.67 10.62
CA GLY A 77 19.89 -18.51 11.10
C GLY A 77 20.44 -17.11 10.85
N HIS A 78 19.59 -16.10 10.81
CA HIS A 78 20.00 -14.71 10.60
C HIS A 78 20.74 -14.16 11.82
N LYS A 79 21.66 -13.22 11.54
CA LYS A 79 22.33 -12.44 12.57
C LYS A 79 21.66 -11.07 12.71
N ARG A 80 21.98 -10.39 13.82
CA ARG A 80 21.42 -9.06 14.10
C ARG A 80 21.81 -7.99 13.09
N ASP A 81 22.91 -8.17 12.41
CA ASP A 81 23.46 -7.30 11.35
C ASP A 81 23.10 -7.76 9.93
N SER A 82 22.32 -8.82 9.78
CA SER A 82 21.84 -9.27 8.48
C SER A 82 20.94 -8.22 7.84
N GLU A 83 20.99 -8.14 6.50
CA GLU A 83 20.10 -7.27 5.74
C GLU A 83 18.78 -7.99 5.44
N ILE A 84 17.73 -7.62 6.15
CA ILE A 84 16.41 -8.28 6.10
C ILE A 84 15.33 -7.24 5.84
N TYR A 85 14.30 -7.65 5.07
CA TYR A 85 13.08 -6.90 4.83
C TYR A 85 11.92 -7.57 5.55
N ILE A 86 11.22 -6.81 6.38
CA ILE A 86 10.12 -7.28 7.21
C ILE A 86 8.85 -6.53 6.85
N TYR A 87 7.84 -7.26 6.37
CA TYR A 87 6.55 -6.72 6.01
C TYR A 87 5.48 -7.17 7.02
N PHE A 88 4.85 -6.20 7.67
CA PHE A 88 3.67 -6.40 8.52
C PHE A 88 2.45 -5.81 7.83
N ASP A 89 1.60 -6.66 7.28
CA ASP A 89 0.38 -6.24 6.61
C ASP A 89 -0.78 -6.14 7.60
N GLU A 90 -1.59 -5.07 7.47
CA GLU A 90 -2.77 -4.78 8.28
C GLU A 90 -2.46 -4.62 9.78
N VAL A 91 -1.49 -3.74 10.12
CA VAL A 91 -0.99 -3.55 11.51
C VAL A 91 -2.06 -3.10 12.51
N GLN A 92 -3.20 -2.54 12.07
CA GLN A 92 -4.27 -2.12 12.97
C GLN A 92 -4.92 -3.28 13.73
N TYR A 93 -4.72 -4.53 13.31
CA TYR A 93 -5.16 -5.72 14.07
C TYR A 93 -4.31 -5.98 15.32
N LEU A 94 -3.14 -5.34 15.45
CA LEU A 94 -2.32 -5.40 16.65
C LEU A 94 -2.53 -4.14 17.50
N LYS A 95 -2.83 -4.33 18.77
CA LYS A 95 -2.93 -3.23 19.73
C LYS A 95 -1.54 -2.61 19.95
N ASP A 96 -1.48 -1.28 20.02
CA ASP A 96 -0.27 -0.49 20.24
C ASP A 96 0.89 -0.84 19.28
N TRP A 97 0.54 -1.22 18.03
CA TRP A 97 1.48 -1.66 17.00
C TRP A 97 2.60 -0.62 16.73
N GLU A 98 2.29 0.67 16.84
CA GLU A 98 3.23 1.77 16.65
C GLU A 98 4.37 1.74 17.69
N VAL A 99 4.08 1.34 18.92
CA VAL A 99 5.08 1.21 20.00
C VAL A 99 5.98 0.00 19.72
N HIS A 100 5.37 -1.12 19.33
CA HIS A 100 6.09 -2.34 18.99
C HIS A 100 7.00 -2.13 17.78
N LEU A 101 6.48 -1.53 16.71
CA LEU A 101 7.24 -1.29 15.48
C LEU A 101 8.41 -0.32 15.74
N LYS A 102 8.19 0.76 16.52
CA LYS A 102 9.26 1.66 16.93
C LYS A 102 10.37 0.93 17.68
N SER A 103 10.02 0.07 18.64
CA SER A 103 10.97 -0.74 19.38
C SER A 103 11.81 -1.63 18.45
N LEU A 104 11.17 -2.24 17.43
CA LEU A 104 11.88 -3.07 16.45
C LEU A 104 12.84 -2.25 15.58
N VAL A 105 12.45 -1.07 15.11
CA VAL A 105 13.31 -0.17 14.33
C VAL A 105 14.55 0.23 15.15
N ASP A 106 14.37 0.56 16.42
CA ASP A 106 15.46 0.93 17.31
C ASP A 106 16.39 -0.27 17.66
N THR A 107 15.81 -1.47 17.73
CA THR A 107 16.54 -2.69 18.12
C THR A 107 17.32 -3.31 16.96
N TYR A 108 16.80 -3.21 15.73
CA TYR A 108 17.35 -3.87 14.54
C TYR A 108 17.63 -2.85 13.42
N PRO A 109 18.66 -2.00 13.55
CA PRO A 109 18.93 -0.92 12.60
C PRO A 109 19.29 -1.40 11.19
N SER A 110 19.75 -2.65 11.03
CA SER A 110 20.06 -3.25 9.73
C SER A 110 18.84 -3.85 9.03
N TYR A 111 17.68 -3.90 9.70
CA TYR A 111 16.46 -4.46 9.12
C TYR A 111 15.58 -3.33 8.54
N LYS A 112 15.02 -3.57 7.38
CA LYS A 112 14.04 -2.65 6.80
C LYS A 112 12.63 -3.13 7.13
N PHE A 113 11.89 -2.29 7.86
CA PHE A 113 10.51 -2.57 8.24
C PHE A 113 9.53 -1.85 7.34
N ILE A 114 8.56 -2.58 6.85
CA ILE A 114 7.44 -2.06 6.07
C ILE A 114 6.14 -2.50 6.75
N ALA A 115 5.22 -1.59 6.95
CA ALA A 115 3.91 -1.90 7.52
C ALA A 115 2.79 -1.34 6.66
N THR A 116 1.66 -2.01 6.60
CA THR A 116 0.46 -1.43 6.00
C THR A 116 -0.61 -1.21 7.06
N GLY A 117 -1.42 -0.18 6.84
CA GLY A 117 -2.53 0.13 7.73
C GLY A 117 -3.68 0.86 7.03
N SER A 118 -4.86 0.78 7.65
CA SER A 118 -6.03 1.53 7.20
C SER A 118 -5.89 3.04 7.49
N ALA A 119 -6.78 3.85 6.92
CA ALA A 119 -6.86 5.29 7.23
C ALA A 119 -7.03 5.56 8.74
N ALA A 120 -7.74 4.68 9.48
CA ALA A 120 -7.86 4.77 10.92
C ALA A 120 -6.52 4.56 11.66
N ALA A 121 -5.63 3.70 11.13
CA ALA A 121 -4.27 3.55 11.65
C ALA A 121 -3.44 4.84 11.46
N ALA A 122 -3.62 5.54 10.33
CA ALA A 122 -2.99 6.83 10.08
C ALA A 122 -3.41 7.92 11.08
N LEU A 123 -4.68 7.95 11.47
CA LEU A 123 -5.18 8.87 12.50
C LEU A 123 -4.55 8.61 13.87
N ARG A 124 -4.32 7.35 14.22
CA ARG A 124 -3.64 6.97 15.48
C ARG A 124 -2.18 7.41 15.51
N LEU A 125 -1.46 7.31 14.39
CA LEU A 125 -0.08 7.81 14.29
C LEU A 125 0.00 9.32 14.53
N LYS A 126 -0.92 10.09 13.93
CA LYS A 126 -0.96 11.55 14.10
C LYS A 126 -1.32 11.99 15.52
N SER A 127 -2.09 11.19 16.26
CA SER A 127 -2.52 11.52 17.62
C SER A 127 -1.49 11.20 18.70
N ARG A 128 -0.44 10.45 18.37
CA ARG A 128 0.61 10.04 19.29
C ARG A 128 1.98 10.49 18.76
N GLU A 129 2.72 11.27 19.54
CA GLU A 129 4.11 11.67 19.22
C GLU A 129 5.10 10.48 19.17
N SER A 130 4.59 9.25 19.34
CA SER A 130 5.38 8.04 19.55
C SER A 130 6.22 7.60 18.34
N GLY A 131 5.88 8.05 17.13
CA GLY A 131 6.55 7.67 15.89
C GLY A 131 7.58 8.68 15.35
N ALA A 132 7.77 9.83 16.02
CA ALA A 132 8.59 10.91 15.51
C ALA A 132 10.01 10.45 15.14
N GLY A 133 10.37 10.58 13.87
CA GLY A 133 11.68 10.24 13.33
C GLY A 133 11.96 8.75 13.08
N ARG A 134 11.03 7.83 13.38
CA ARG A 134 11.17 6.38 13.15
C ARG A 134 10.32 5.85 12.00
N PHE A 135 9.38 6.65 11.52
CA PHE A 135 8.46 6.27 10.46
C PHE A 135 8.54 7.23 9.28
N THR A 136 8.40 6.68 8.08
CA THR A 136 8.15 7.39 6.84
C THR A 136 6.78 6.96 6.34
N GLU A 137 5.82 7.88 6.35
CA GLU A 137 4.45 7.61 5.93
C GLU A 137 4.33 7.73 4.41
N PHE A 138 3.68 6.77 3.79
CA PHE A 138 3.30 6.78 2.39
C PHE A 138 1.78 6.60 2.27
N LEU A 139 1.09 7.60 1.74
CA LEU A 139 -0.35 7.53 1.55
C LEU A 139 -0.68 7.04 0.14
N LEU A 140 -1.40 5.92 0.05
CA LEU A 140 -1.98 5.42 -1.18
C LEU A 140 -3.45 5.86 -1.26
N PRO A 141 -3.78 6.86 -2.09
CA PRO A 141 -5.15 7.30 -2.28
C PRO A 141 -5.93 6.31 -3.15
N PRO A 142 -7.27 6.43 -3.22
CA PRO A 142 -8.05 5.83 -4.30
C PRO A 142 -7.55 6.28 -5.67
N LEU A 143 -7.85 5.50 -6.72
CA LEU A 143 -7.52 5.87 -8.09
C LEU A 143 -8.11 7.24 -8.43
N THR A 144 -7.35 8.05 -9.13
CA THR A 144 -7.85 9.26 -9.79
C THR A 144 -8.66 8.89 -11.03
N PHE A 145 -9.46 9.83 -11.56
CA PHE A 145 -10.20 9.57 -12.80
C PHE A 145 -9.29 9.25 -13.99
N ALA A 146 -8.13 9.90 -14.07
CA ALA A 146 -7.15 9.61 -15.12
C ALA A 146 -6.61 8.17 -15.00
N GLU A 147 -6.23 7.73 -13.80
CA GLU A 147 -5.78 6.37 -13.55
C GLU A 147 -6.90 5.34 -13.80
N PHE A 148 -8.15 5.66 -13.46
CA PHE A 148 -9.30 4.82 -13.80
C PHE A 148 -9.44 4.64 -15.30
N LEU A 149 -9.36 5.72 -16.10
CA LEU A 149 -9.41 5.65 -17.56
C LEU A 149 -8.28 4.77 -18.13
N ASP A 150 -7.07 4.91 -17.60
CA ASP A 150 -5.93 4.06 -17.99
C ASP A 150 -6.19 2.59 -17.63
N PHE A 151 -6.73 2.31 -16.44
CA PHE A 151 -7.05 0.96 -15.99
C PHE A 151 -8.07 0.24 -16.88
N ILE A 152 -9.06 0.97 -17.38
CA ILE A 152 -10.08 0.41 -18.31
C ILE A 152 -9.68 0.51 -19.77
N GLY A 153 -8.49 1.06 -20.08
CA GLY A 153 -7.95 1.19 -21.44
C GLY A 153 -8.68 2.21 -22.31
N LYS A 154 -9.34 3.21 -21.72
CA LYS A 154 -10.21 4.19 -22.42
C LYS A 154 -9.55 5.55 -22.63
N THR A 155 -8.38 5.81 -22.04
CA THR A 155 -7.74 7.13 -22.11
C THR A 155 -7.58 7.61 -23.55
N SER A 156 -7.06 6.76 -24.45
CA SER A 156 -6.84 7.11 -25.86
C SER A 156 -8.13 7.33 -26.67
N ASP A 157 -9.26 6.77 -26.22
CA ASP A 157 -10.54 6.87 -26.91
C ASP A 157 -11.22 8.20 -26.60
N VAL A 158 -11.14 8.65 -25.35
CA VAL A 158 -11.85 9.84 -24.87
C VAL A 158 -10.97 11.10 -24.80
N ILE A 159 -9.63 10.94 -24.68
CA ILE A 159 -8.68 12.05 -24.57
C ILE A 159 -7.63 11.95 -25.67
N GLY A 160 -7.33 13.08 -26.31
CA GLY A 160 -6.21 13.26 -27.23
C GLY A 160 -5.28 14.37 -26.78
N PHE A 161 -4.10 14.45 -27.39
CA PHE A 161 -3.19 15.55 -27.21
C PHE A 161 -3.18 16.40 -28.49
N GLY A 162 -3.50 17.68 -28.38
CA GLY A 162 -3.45 18.60 -29.49
C GLY A 162 -2.04 19.16 -29.70
N SER A 163 -1.60 19.24 -30.95
CA SER A 163 -0.32 19.87 -31.35
C SER A 163 -0.55 21.26 -31.98
N GLY A 164 0.40 22.18 -31.81
CA GLY A 164 0.37 23.53 -32.36
C GLY A 164 -0.19 24.58 -31.41
N GLU A 165 -0.87 25.63 -31.92
CA GLU A 165 -1.36 26.77 -31.12
C GLU A 165 -2.32 26.40 -29.98
N SER A 166 -2.80 25.15 -29.92
CA SER A 166 -3.65 24.59 -28.85
C SER A 166 -2.99 23.37 -28.24
N GLU A 167 -1.73 23.50 -27.83
CA GLU A 167 -1.03 22.43 -27.13
C GLU A 167 -1.71 22.09 -25.80
N GLY A 168 -2.10 20.83 -25.61
CA GLY A 168 -2.78 20.35 -24.40
C GLY A 168 -3.73 19.20 -24.64
N TYR A 169 -4.34 18.74 -23.55
CA TYR A 169 -5.35 17.70 -23.63
C TYR A 169 -6.63 18.19 -24.30
N LYS A 170 -7.16 17.38 -25.22
CA LYS A 170 -8.43 17.62 -25.91
C LYS A 170 -9.35 16.43 -25.70
N VAL A 171 -10.60 16.73 -25.37
CA VAL A 171 -11.64 15.70 -25.32
C VAL A 171 -12.02 15.31 -26.74
N LYS A 172 -11.96 14.02 -27.05
CA LYS A 172 -12.38 13.44 -28.34
C LYS A 172 -13.87 13.14 -28.35
N ASP A 173 -14.37 12.54 -27.28
CA ASP A 173 -15.79 12.23 -27.09
C ASP A 173 -16.23 12.64 -25.68
N ILE A 174 -17.00 13.73 -25.60
CA ILE A 174 -17.49 14.27 -24.34
C ILE A 174 -18.59 13.39 -23.72
N ASN A 175 -19.40 12.70 -24.55
CA ASN A 175 -20.47 11.87 -24.04
C ASN A 175 -19.91 10.59 -23.41
N GLU A 176 -18.94 9.96 -24.07
CA GLU A 176 -18.24 8.80 -23.53
C GLU A 176 -17.43 9.18 -22.28
N LEU A 177 -16.73 10.32 -22.31
CA LEU A 177 -15.98 10.81 -21.12
C LEU A 177 -16.90 11.04 -19.92
N ASN A 178 -18.07 11.65 -20.12
CA ASN A 178 -19.05 11.86 -19.05
C ASN A 178 -19.64 10.54 -18.55
N SER A 179 -19.90 9.58 -19.43
CA SER A 179 -20.36 8.25 -19.04
C SER A 179 -19.33 7.54 -18.14
N GLU A 180 -18.05 7.58 -18.52
CA GLU A 180 -16.97 6.99 -17.72
C GLU A 180 -16.73 7.77 -16.41
N PHE A 181 -16.96 9.08 -16.39
CA PHE A 181 -16.89 9.86 -15.15
C PHE A 181 -18.00 9.47 -14.16
N VAL A 182 -19.20 9.18 -14.62
CA VAL A 182 -20.28 8.65 -13.77
C VAL A 182 -19.90 7.26 -13.22
N ASN A 183 -19.32 6.39 -14.04
CA ASN A 183 -18.79 5.09 -13.61
C ASN A 183 -17.73 5.25 -12.54
N TYR A 184 -16.78 6.17 -12.76
CA TYR A 184 -15.74 6.50 -11.78
C TYR A 184 -16.31 6.99 -10.44
N LEU A 185 -17.29 7.89 -10.46
CA LEU A 185 -17.95 8.36 -9.23
C LEU A 185 -18.64 7.25 -8.44
N ASN A 186 -19.15 6.23 -9.14
CA ASN A 186 -19.82 5.11 -8.51
C ASN A 186 -18.88 4.06 -7.93
N TYR A 187 -17.75 3.76 -8.60
CA TYR A 187 -16.85 2.67 -8.19
C TYR A 187 -15.38 2.85 -8.62
N GLY A 188 -15.04 3.81 -9.46
CA GLY A 188 -13.75 3.92 -10.14
C GLY A 188 -12.55 4.17 -9.22
N GLY A 189 -12.76 4.63 -7.99
CA GLY A 189 -11.67 4.84 -7.03
C GLY A 189 -11.04 3.54 -6.50
N TYR A 190 -11.68 2.38 -6.73
CA TYR A 190 -11.28 1.11 -6.14
C TYR A 190 -10.94 0.07 -7.20
N PRO A 191 -9.66 -0.37 -7.33
CA PRO A 191 -9.24 -1.32 -8.35
C PRO A 191 -10.07 -2.60 -8.40
N GLU A 192 -10.44 -3.16 -7.25
CA GLU A 192 -11.28 -4.35 -7.18
C GLU A 192 -12.65 -4.13 -7.84
N ALA A 193 -13.25 -2.96 -7.61
CA ALA A 193 -14.56 -2.63 -8.18
C ALA A 193 -14.49 -2.40 -9.69
N VAL A 194 -13.37 -1.85 -10.18
CA VAL A 194 -13.15 -1.64 -11.63
C VAL A 194 -13.17 -2.96 -12.40
N PHE A 195 -12.68 -4.07 -11.80
CA PHE A 195 -12.61 -5.38 -12.46
C PHE A 195 -13.76 -6.32 -12.08
N SER A 196 -14.66 -5.93 -11.18
CA SER A 196 -15.75 -6.78 -10.70
C SER A 196 -17.12 -6.30 -11.17
N ARG A 197 -17.70 -6.96 -12.17
CA ARG A 197 -19.07 -6.68 -12.63
C ARG A 197 -20.09 -6.75 -11.49
N LYS A 198 -19.94 -7.70 -10.57
CA LYS A 198 -20.84 -7.86 -9.43
C LYS A 198 -20.84 -6.63 -8.51
N ILE A 199 -19.68 -6.00 -8.30
CA ILE A 199 -19.58 -4.78 -7.51
C ILE A 199 -20.15 -3.59 -8.29
N GLN A 200 -19.95 -3.52 -9.61
CA GLN A 200 -20.46 -2.45 -10.46
C GLN A 200 -22.00 -2.43 -10.52
N GLU A 201 -22.63 -3.60 -10.56
CA GLU A 201 -24.10 -3.74 -10.58
C GLU A 201 -24.77 -3.25 -9.29
N ASP A 202 -24.09 -3.33 -8.15
CA ASP A 202 -24.61 -2.84 -6.85
C ASP A 202 -23.48 -2.19 -6.05
N SER A 203 -22.87 -1.15 -6.63
CA SER A 203 -21.73 -0.43 -6.03
C SER A 203 -22.08 0.19 -4.67
N SER A 204 -23.34 0.64 -4.49
CA SER A 204 -23.78 1.23 -3.24
C SER A 204 -23.75 0.25 -2.07
N ARG A 205 -24.02 -1.03 -2.33
CA ARG A 205 -24.00 -2.08 -1.33
C ARG A 205 -22.58 -2.50 -0.96
N TYR A 206 -21.71 -2.68 -1.97
CA TYR A 206 -20.37 -3.24 -1.75
C TYR A 206 -19.33 -2.19 -1.36
N ILE A 207 -19.45 -0.96 -1.86
CA ILE A 207 -18.45 0.10 -1.58
C ILE A 207 -18.79 0.84 -0.28
N LYS A 208 -20.08 1.15 -0.03
CA LYS A 208 -20.46 1.87 1.20
C LYS A 208 -20.23 1.06 2.46
N SER A 209 -20.51 -0.25 2.45
CA SER A 209 -20.28 -1.11 3.63
C SER A 209 -18.79 -1.25 3.99
N ASP A 210 -17.90 -1.05 3.03
CA ASP A 210 -16.47 -1.28 3.23
C ASP A 210 -15.66 0.00 3.51
N ILE A 211 -16.29 1.19 3.30
CA ILE A 211 -15.62 2.49 3.47
C ILE A 211 -16.04 3.18 4.76
N ILE A 212 -17.27 2.92 5.24
CA ILE A 212 -17.89 3.65 6.36
C ILE A 212 -17.69 2.92 7.70
N ASP A 213 -17.37 1.62 7.70
CA ASP A 213 -16.99 0.82 8.86
C ASP A 213 -15.46 0.79 9.05
#